data_d05003b92612f1c112498a77f046c476
#
_entry.id   d05003b92612f1c112498a77f046c476
#
_cell.length_a   1.000
_cell.length_b   1.000
_cell.length_c   1.000
_cell.angle_alpha   90.00
_cell.angle_beta   90.00
_cell.angle_gamma   90.00
#
_symmetry.space_group_name_H-M   'P 1'
#
loop_
_entity.id
_entity.type
_entity.pdbx_description
1 polymer ?
#
loop_
_entity_poly.entity_id
_entity_poly.type
_entity_poly.pdbx_seq_one_letter_code
_entity_poly.pdbx_strand_id
1 'polypeptide(L)'
;MFNIGLSLTTDDFRRVLKIPRGVTVGMVNLLFISPLLAAVVATVFNLSPTLSVGLVLLGSAPGGTMANMYTHLAKGETALSVTMTALSSVLCVVTVPLYLGLADNHFGDGNLIGDVNMLGVAARVVAITLIPLIAGMYVRKRSTQWAIDRKPGFDKAALVVLVLVVIFAVISEWDLIRDNFTKIALAAFTLNVLAMGISFGAARAVRLGDKAATAIALELGIHNATVALTVGNLLGDDAFMVPAGVYSLFMFTNGALFARYMSKRNTGPVTPVGTEPV
;
A
#
# COMPACT_ATOMS: atom_id res chain seq x y z
N MET A 1 11.23 -3.13 -2.63
CA MET A 1 11.14 -4.02 -1.42
C MET A 1 12.46 -4.12 -0.64
N PHE A 2 13.63 -4.18 -1.28
CA PHE A 2 14.92 -4.23 -0.56
C PHE A 2 15.12 -3.02 0.39
N ASN A 3 14.81 -1.80 -0.06
CA ASN A 3 14.88 -0.59 0.76
C ASN A 3 13.97 -0.62 2.00
N ILE A 4 12.80 -1.29 1.92
CA ILE A 4 11.94 -1.55 3.07
C ILE A 4 12.68 -2.48 4.05
N GLY A 5 13.25 -3.57 3.55
CA GLY A 5 14.04 -4.50 4.35
C GLY A 5 15.20 -3.84 5.10
N LEU A 6 15.87 -2.84 4.50
CA LEU A 6 16.93 -2.08 5.18
C LEU A 6 16.44 -1.29 6.41
N SER A 7 15.14 -1.02 6.54
CA SER A 7 14.56 -0.34 7.71
C SER A 7 13.93 -1.30 8.73
N LEU A 8 13.67 -2.55 8.35
CA LEU A 8 12.99 -3.52 9.20
C LEU A 8 13.94 -4.34 10.06
N THR A 9 13.45 -4.65 11.24
CA THR A 9 14.09 -5.57 12.20
C THR A 9 13.09 -6.66 12.63
N THR A 10 13.58 -7.74 13.23
CA THR A 10 12.71 -8.79 13.79
C THR A 10 11.80 -8.25 14.90
N ASP A 11 12.20 -7.17 15.58
CA ASP A 11 11.41 -6.57 16.65
C ASP A 11 10.18 -5.83 16.12
N ASP A 12 10.21 -5.37 14.86
CA ASP A 12 9.04 -4.75 14.23
C ASP A 12 7.90 -5.78 14.05
N PHE A 13 8.22 -7.05 13.77
CA PHE A 13 7.24 -8.14 13.74
C PHE A 13 6.75 -8.52 15.14
N ARG A 14 7.64 -8.53 16.15
CA ARG A 14 7.27 -8.81 17.55
C ARG A 14 6.42 -7.71 18.17
N ARG A 15 6.47 -6.51 17.61
CA ARG A 15 5.70 -5.35 18.11
C ARG A 15 4.19 -5.57 18.04
N VAL A 16 3.70 -6.50 17.18
CA VAL A 16 2.29 -6.94 17.17
C VAL A 16 1.81 -7.31 18.56
N LEU A 17 2.66 -7.97 19.36
CA LEU A 17 2.33 -8.37 20.73
C LEU A 17 2.28 -7.20 21.71
N LYS A 18 2.93 -6.07 21.39
CA LYS A 18 2.98 -4.88 22.24
C LYS A 18 1.86 -3.87 21.93
N ILE A 19 1.41 -3.79 20.69
CA ILE A 19 0.37 -2.87 20.23
C ILE A 19 -0.73 -3.60 19.43
N PRO A 20 -1.34 -4.67 19.99
CA PRO A 20 -2.22 -5.56 19.23
C PRO A 20 -3.44 -4.85 18.65
N ARG A 21 -4.08 -3.94 19.40
CA ARG A 21 -5.26 -3.19 18.93
C ARG A 21 -4.97 -2.37 17.67
N GLY A 22 -3.91 -1.57 17.69
CA GLY A 22 -3.53 -0.74 16.54
C GLY A 22 -3.20 -1.57 15.32
N VAL A 23 -2.42 -2.64 15.49
CA VAL A 23 -2.05 -3.55 14.41
C VAL A 23 -3.28 -4.28 13.87
N THR A 24 -4.15 -4.83 14.72
CA THR A 24 -5.34 -5.54 14.25
C THR A 24 -6.26 -4.62 13.44
N VAL A 25 -6.56 -3.42 13.94
CA VAL A 25 -7.40 -2.46 13.22
C VAL A 25 -6.76 -2.06 11.90
N GLY A 26 -5.47 -1.73 11.90
CA GLY A 26 -4.75 -1.37 10.69
C GLY A 26 -4.71 -2.51 9.68
N MET A 27 -4.41 -3.74 10.11
CA MET A 27 -4.37 -4.91 9.23
C MET A 27 -5.74 -5.30 8.68
N VAL A 28 -6.80 -5.26 9.50
CA VAL A 28 -8.17 -5.48 9.00
C VAL A 28 -8.54 -4.46 7.93
N ASN A 29 -8.24 -3.19 8.16
CA ASN A 29 -8.48 -2.16 7.15
C ASN A 29 -7.66 -2.43 5.88
N LEU A 30 -6.37 -2.73 6.00
CA LEU A 30 -5.49 -2.92 4.86
C LEU A 30 -5.80 -4.20 4.07
N LEU A 31 -6.05 -5.30 4.75
CA LEU A 31 -6.24 -6.61 4.10
C LEU A 31 -7.67 -6.82 3.59
N PHE A 32 -8.68 -6.21 4.18
CA PHE A 32 -10.09 -6.43 3.82
C PHE A 32 -10.78 -5.17 3.31
N ILE A 33 -10.70 -4.06 4.06
CA ILE A 33 -11.43 -2.85 3.69
C ILE A 33 -10.87 -2.24 2.42
N SER A 34 -9.54 -2.18 2.26
CA SER A 34 -8.90 -1.56 1.10
C SER A 34 -9.27 -2.25 -0.23
N PRO A 35 -9.11 -3.58 -0.40
CA PRO A 35 -9.49 -4.25 -1.65
C PRO A 35 -11.00 -4.24 -1.90
N LEU A 36 -11.83 -4.36 -0.86
CA LEU A 36 -13.28 -4.26 -0.99
C LEU A 36 -13.70 -2.83 -1.41
N LEU A 37 -13.10 -1.82 -0.82
CA LEU A 37 -13.36 -0.43 -1.20
C LEU A 37 -12.93 -0.17 -2.65
N ALA A 38 -11.81 -0.75 -3.08
CA ALA A 38 -11.36 -0.66 -4.47
C ALA A 38 -12.39 -1.29 -5.43
N ALA A 39 -12.94 -2.46 -5.08
CA ALA A 39 -14.00 -3.11 -5.87
C ALA A 39 -15.28 -2.26 -5.92
N VAL A 40 -15.71 -1.70 -4.79
CA VAL A 40 -16.87 -0.80 -4.73
C VAL A 40 -16.65 0.44 -5.59
N VAL A 41 -15.50 1.09 -5.47
CA VAL A 41 -15.15 2.28 -6.28
C VAL A 41 -15.11 1.92 -7.76
N ALA A 42 -14.50 0.80 -8.14
CA ALA A 42 -14.47 0.33 -9.54
C ALA A 42 -15.90 0.18 -10.11
N THR A 43 -16.80 -0.41 -9.33
CA THR A 43 -18.21 -0.60 -9.72
C THR A 43 -18.95 0.74 -9.82
N VAL A 44 -18.81 1.63 -8.83
CA VAL A 44 -19.50 2.94 -8.80
C VAL A 44 -19.09 3.82 -9.99
N PHE A 45 -17.80 3.81 -10.34
CA PHE A 45 -17.30 4.57 -11.49
C PHE A 45 -17.45 3.85 -12.83
N ASN A 46 -18.04 2.64 -12.82
CA ASN A 46 -18.23 1.82 -14.01
C ASN A 46 -16.95 1.72 -14.86
N LEU A 47 -15.86 1.30 -14.20
CA LEU A 47 -14.58 1.07 -14.86
C LEU A 47 -14.67 -0.16 -15.76
N SER A 48 -13.85 -0.22 -16.82
CA SER A 48 -13.73 -1.45 -17.61
C SER A 48 -13.24 -2.61 -16.74
N PRO A 49 -13.54 -3.87 -17.09
CA PRO A 49 -13.12 -5.03 -16.31
C PRO A 49 -11.62 -5.04 -15.98
N THR A 50 -10.76 -4.78 -16.96
CA THR A 50 -9.29 -4.74 -16.77
C THR A 50 -8.87 -3.65 -15.77
N LEU A 51 -9.45 -2.45 -15.89
CA LEU A 51 -9.19 -1.35 -14.95
C LEU A 51 -9.72 -1.65 -13.54
N SER A 52 -10.86 -2.33 -13.44
CA SER A 52 -11.44 -2.74 -12.15
C SER A 52 -10.54 -3.73 -11.43
N VAL A 53 -10.06 -4.76 -12.13
CA VAL A 53 -9.11 -5.74 -11.59
C VAL A 53 -7.81 -5.04 -11.19
N GLY A 54 -7.28 -4.12 -12.01
CA GLY A 54 -6.08 -3.33 -11.69
C GLY A 54 -6.25 -2.46 -10.44
N LEU A 55 -7.45 -1.89 -10.23
CA LEU A 55 -7.74 -1.08 -9.04
C LEU A 55 -7.83 -1.95 -7.77
N VAL A 56 -8.43 -3.14 -7.86
CA VAL A 56 -8.48 -4.11 -6.75
C VAL A 56 -7.08 -4.66 -6.45
N LEU A 57 -6.29 -4.94 -7.48
CA LEU A 57 -4.88 -5.33 -7.33
C LEU A 57 -4.09 -4.28 -6.53
N LEU A 58 -4.27 -2.99 -6.86
CA LEU A 58 -3.68 -1.91 -6.07
C LEU A 58 -4.17 -1.91 -4.62
N GLY A 59 -5.49 -2.01 -4.41
CA GLY A 59 -6.09 -2.05 -3.08
C GLY A 59 -5.66 -3.24 -2.22
N SER A 60 -5.21 -4.35 -2.85
CA SER A 60 -4.66 -5.53 -2.19
C SER A 60 -3.14 -5.47 -1.97
N ALA A 61 -2.47 -4.46 -2.56
CA ALA A 61 -1.04 -4.28 -2.38
C ALA A 61 -0.68 -3.90 -0.94
N PRO A 62 0.50 -4.26 -0.45
CA PRO A 62 0.92 -3.90 0.91
C PRO A 62 1.13 -2.40 1.06
N GLY A 63 1.26 -1.93 2.30
CA GLY A 63 1.64 -0.55 2.58
C GLY A 63 3.01 -0.17 1.99
N GLY A 64 3.17 1.09 1.66
CA GLY A 64 4.37 1.62 1.02
C GLY A 64 5.38 2.23 2.01
N THR A 65 6.67 2.24 1.66
CA THR A 65 7.72 2.89 2.47
C THR A 65 7.43 4.37 2.76
N MET A 66 6.77 5.03 1.80
CA MET A 66 6.42 6.45 1.94
C MET A 66 5.35 6.68 3.01
N ALA A 67 4.50 5.68 3.31
CA ALA A 67 3.55 5.75 4.42
C ALA A 67 4.28 5.96 5.74
N ASN A 68 5.37 5.22 5.98
CA ASN A 68 6.21 5.37 7.18
C ASN A 68 6.82 6.76 7.29
N MET A 69 7.33 7.30 6.17
CA MET A 69 7.90 8.64 6.11
C MET A 69 6.84 9.72 6.41
N TYR A 70 5.68 9.65 5.77
CA TYR A 70 4.60 10.60 6.01
C TYR A 70 4.02 10.48 7.42
N THR A 71 3.95 9.26 7.97
CA THR A 71 3.57 9.05 9.37
C THR A 71 4.55 9.75 10.33
N HIS A 72 5.85 9.65 10.05
CA HIS A 72 6.87 10.36 10.83
C HIS A 72 6.71 11.89 10.71
N LEU A 73 6.55 12.41 9.49
CA LEU A 73 6.32 13.84 9.24
C LEU A 73 5.02 14.35 9.89
N ALA A 74 3.99 13.51 9.94
CA ALA A 74 2.73 13.78 10.61
C ALA A 74 2.81 13.70 12.13
N LYS A 75 3.97 13.36 12.70
CA LYS A 75 4.16 13.04 14.14
C LYS A 75 3.21 11.95 14.62
N GLY A 76 2.83 11.03 13.70
CA GLY A 76 2.04 9.85 13.99
C GLY A 76 2.85 8.75 14.65
N GLU A 77 2.22 7.60 14.88
CA GLU A 77 2.87 6.44 15.48
C GLU A 77 3.67 5.64 14.42
N THR A 78 4.88 6.10 14.13
CA THR A 78 5.75 5.50 13.11
C THR A 78 6.03 4.01 13.36
N ALA A 79 6.12 3.60 14.63
CA ALA A 79 6.33 2.22 15.00
C ALA A 79 5.17 1.30 14.55
N LEU A 80 3.93 1.79 14.66
CA LEU A 80 2.74 1.09 14.16
C LEU A 80 2.77 1.00 12.63
N SER A 81 3.05 2.10 11.92
CA SER A 81 3.14 2.13 10.47
C SER A 81 4.18 1.14 9.95
N VAL A 82 5.41 1.15 10.49
CA VAL A 82 6.48 0.21 10.13
C VAL A 82 6.06 -1.25 10.36
N THR A 83 5.39 -1.54 11.48
CA THR A 83 4.88 -2.88 11.79
C THR A 83 3.81 -3.32 10.77
N MET A 84 2.89 -2.43 10.40
CA MET A 84 1.86 -2.71 9.38
C MET A 84 2.49 -2.97 8.01
N THR A 85 3.43 -2.12 7.58
CA THR A 85 4.18 -2.33 6.32
C THR A 85 4.89 -3.69 6.31
N ALA A 86 5.54 -4.06 7.41
CA ALA A 86 6.25 -5.34 7.54
C ALA A 86 5.30 -6.54 7.39
N LEU A 87 4.20 -6.53 8.14
CA LEU A 87 3.20 -7.61 8.13
C LEU A 87 2.50 -7.70 6.78
N SER A 88 2.03 -6.58 6.23
CA SER A 88 1.33 -6.57 4.94
C SER A 88 2.24 -7.02 3.80
N SER A 89 3.55 -6.69 3.86
CA SER A 89 4.54 -7.17 2.88
C SER A 89 4.74 -8.68 2.90
N VAL A 90 4.52 -9.34 4.04
CA VAL A 90 4.54 -10.81 4.12
C VAL A 90 3.21 -11.39 3.65
N LEU A 91 2.09 -10.82 4.09
CA LEU A 91 0.76 -11.34 3.82
C LEU A 91 0.32 -11.12 2.36
N CYS A 92 0.89 -10.13 1.66
CA CYS A 92 0.56 -9.86 0.26
C CYS A 92 0.84 -11.04 -0.69
N VAL A 93 1.71 -11.97 -0.30
CA VAL A 93 1.95 -13.21 -1.04
C VAL A 93 0.67 -14.04 -1.19
N VAL A 94 -0.20 -14.00 -0.19
CA VAL A 94 -1.49 -14.69 -0.18
C VAL A 94 -2.62 -13.77 -0.63
N THR A 95 -2.64 -12.53 -0.11
CA THR A 95 -3.77 -11.62 -0.34
C THR A 95 -3.82 -11.09 -1.76
N VAL A 96 -2.68 -10.83 -2.41
CA VAL A 96 -2.65 -10.34 -3.80
C VAL A 96 -3.22 -11.37 -4.77
N PRO A 97 -2.74 -12.64 -4.81
CA PRO A 97 -3.35 -13.65 -5.69
C PRO A 97 -4.82 -13.93 -5.37
N LEU A 98 -5.19 -13.94 -4.07
CA LEU A 98 -6.57 -14.15 -3.65
C LEU A 98 -7.49 -13.07 -4.21
N TYR A 99 -7.18 -11.79 -3.98
CA TYR A 99 -8.01 -10.69 -4.46
C TYR A 99 -7.97 -10.52 -5.97
N LEU A 100 -6.85 -10.87 -6.60
CA LEU A 100 -6.75 -10.89 -8.05
C LEU A 100 -7.72 -11.91 -8.66
N GLY A 101 -7.75 -13.14 -8.14
CA GLY A 101 -8.70 -14.17 -8.58
C GLY A 101 -10.16 -13.81 -8.30
N LEU A 102 -10.45 -13.21 -7.13
CA LEU A 102 -11.79 -12.74 -6.80
C LEU A 102 -12.25 -11.60 -7.72
N ALA A 103 -11.33 -10.67 -8.04
CA ALA A 103 -11.63 -9.55 -8.92
C ALA A 103 -11.85 -10.01 -10.37
N ASP A 104 -11.04 -10.95 -10.85
CA ASP A 104 -11.23 -11.55 -12.18
C ASP A 104 -12.58 -12.27 -12.29
N ASN A 105 -12.94 -13.08 -11.31
CA ASN A 105 -14.25 -13.73 -11.28
C ASN A 105 -15.43 -12.73 -11.23
N HIS A 106 -15.26 -11.60 -10.54
CA HIS A 106 -16.33 -10.62 -10.37
C HIS A 106 -16.48 -9.66 -11.55
N PHE A 107 -15.37 -9.21 -12.13
CA PHE A 107 -15.36 -8.20 -13.19
C PHE A 107 -15.10 -8.76 -14.60
N GLY A 108 -14.52 -9.96 -14.71
CA GLY A 108 -14.04 -10.55 -15.94
C GLY A 108 -14.59 -11.93 -16.25
N ASP A 109 -15.59 -12.38 -15.49
CA ASP A 109 -16.18 -13.73 -15.62
C ASP A 109 -15.11 -14.86 -15.57
N GLY A 110 -14.00 -14.61 -14.88
CA GLY A 110 -12.87 -15.52 -14.72
C GLY A 110 -11.99 -15.70 -15.96
N ASN A 111 -12.10 -14.81 -16.95
CA ASN A 111 -11.41 -14.95 -18.24
C ASN A 111 -10.42 -13.82 -18.57
N LEU A 112 -10.35 -12.74 -17.77
CA LEU A 112 -9.48 -11.59 -18.08
C LEU A 112 -8.01 -11.91 -17.92
N ILE A 113 -7.69 -12.66 -16.86
CA ILE A 113 -6.30 -13.04 -16.58
C ILE A 113 -5.94 -14.41 -17.19
N GLY A 114 -6.88 -15.02 -17.96
CA GLY A 114 -6.69 -16.28 -18.68
C GLY A 114 -6.29 -17.43 -17.75
N ASP A 115 -5.54 -18.39 -18.28
CA ASP A 115 -5.01 -19.54 -17.52
C ASP A 115 -3.83 -19.16 -16.60
N VAL A 116 -3.85 -17.95 -16.04
CA VAL A 116 -2.79 -17.52 -15.11
C VAL A 116 -2.86 -18.36 -13.83
N ASN A 117 -1.88 -19.21 -13.64
CA ASN A 117 -1.77 -20.02 -12.45
C ASN A 117 -1.55 -19.13 -11.21
N MET A 118 -2.54 -19.04 -10.32
CA MET A 118 -2.47 -18.24 -9.08
C MET A 118 -1.29 -18.63 -8.19
N LEU A 119 -0.87 -19.90 -8.20
CA LEU A 119 0.35 -20.34 -7.52
C LEU A 119 1.60 -19.71 -8.18
N GLY A 120 1.60 -19.58 -9.50
CA GLY A 120 2.64 -18.87 -10.25
C GLY A 120 2.67 -17.38 -9.91
N VAL A 121 1.51 -16.73 -9.78
CA VAL A 121 1.41 -15.33 -9.28
C VAL A 121 1.98 -15.23 -7.88
N ALA A 122 1.56 -16.11 -6.96
CA ALA A 122 2.08 -16.13 -5.59
C ALA A 122 3.61 -16.29 -5.56
N ALA A 123 4.16 -17.22 -6.35
CA ALA A 123 5.62 -17.42 -6.44
C ALA A 123 6.35 -16.17 -6.95
N ARG A 124 5.78 -15.46 -7.93
CA ARG A 124 6.33 -14.20 -8.44
C ARG A 124 6.22 -13.08 -7.39
N VAL A 125 5.09 -12.99 -6.68
CA VAL A 125 4.94 -12.05 -5.55
C VAL A 125 5.98 -12.33 -4.47
N VAL A 126 6.24 -13.59 -4.12
CA VAL A 126 7.37 -13.96 -3.22
C VAL A 126 8.68 -13.42 -3.75
N ALA A 127 8.97 -13.67 -5.02
CA ALA A 127 10.24 -13.27 -5.63
C ALA A 127 10.45 -11.75 -5.63
N ILE A 128 9.41 -10.96 -5.91
CA ILE A 128 9.52 -9.50 -6.00
C ILE A 128 9.33 -8.79 -4.65
N THR A 129 8.72 -9.47 -3.67
CA THR A 129 8.46 -8.86 -2.35
C THR A 129 9.31 -9.46 -1.25
N LEU A 130 9.15 -10.76 -0.95
CA LEU A 130 9.79 -11.37 0.22
C LEU A 130 11.30 -11.55 0.05
N ILE A 131 11.78 -11.99 -1.12
CA ILE A 131 13.22 -12.21 -1.32
C ILE A 131 14.00 -10.90 -1.14
N PRO A 132 13.66 -9.78 -1.81
CA PRO A 132 14.36 -8.52 -1.58
C PRO A 132 14.17 -7.97 -0.16
N LEU A 133 12.97 -8.16 0.44
CA LEU A 133 12.71 -7.75 1.81
C LEU A 133 13.65 -8.45 2.80
N ILE A 134 13.72 -9.78 2.73
CA ILE A 134 14.58 -10.59 3.58
C ILE A 134 16.06 -10.26 3.35
N ALA A 135 16.48 -10.08 2.09
CA ALA A 135 17.83 -9.65 1.76
C ALA A 135 18.18 -8.30 2.41
N GLY A 136 17.27 -7.32 2.34
CA GLY A 136 17.43 -6.02 3.00
C GLY A 136 17.53 -6.14 4.52
N MET A 137 16.67 -6.95 5.15
CA MET A 137 16.71 -7.24 6.60
C MET A 137 18.01 -7.94 7.01
N TYR A 138 18.50 -8.87 6.20
CA TYR A 138 19.78 -9.54 6.44
C TYR A 138 20.94 -8.55 6.42
N VAL A 139 20.99 -7.65 5.42
CA VAL A 139 21.98 -6.58 5.34
C VAL A 139 21.87 -5.65 6.55
N ARG A 140 20.65 -5.28 6.93
CA ARG A 140 20.37 -4.47 8.14
C ARG A 140 20.94 -5.11 9.40
N LYS A 141 20.75 -6.42 9.56
CA LYS A 141 21.25 -7.19 10.72
C LYS A 141 22.78 -7.27 10.75
N ARG A 142 23.41 -7.45 9.58
CA ARG A 142 24.87 -7.61 9.46
C ARG A 142 25.65 -6.32 9.53
N SER A 143 25.09 -5.24 8.96
CA SER A 143 25.76 -3.96 8.79
C SER A 143 24.79 -2.83 9.03
N THR A 144 24.37 -2.68 10.28
CA THR A 144 23.34 -1.72 10.70
C THR A 144 23.65 -0.28 10.28
N GLN A 145 24.88 0.19 10.49
CA GLN A 145 25.28 1.55 10.13
C GLN A 145 25.25 1.75 8.62
N TRP A 146 25.81 0.82 7.86
CA TRP A 146 25.77 0.88 6.39
C TRP A 146 24.32 0.94 5.87
N ALA A 147 23.44 0.12 6.41
CA ALA A 147 22.03 0.12 6.01
C ALA A 147 21.34 1.47 6.29
N ILE A 148 21.62 2.08 7.45
CA ILE A 148 21.09 3.43 7.80
C ILE A 148 21.62 4.47 6.82
N ASP A 149 22.93 4.50 6.58
CA ASP A 149 23.59 5.53 5.78
C ASP A 149 23.18 5.45 4.29
N ARG A 150 22.96 4.24 3.79
CA ARG A 150 22.61 4.00 2.37
C ARG A 150 21.11 4.00 2.07
N LYS A 151 20.27 3.78 3.09
CA LYS A 151 18.81 3.75 2.92
C LYS A 151 18.24 4.95 2.15
N PRO A 152 18.61 6.21 2.42
CA PRO A 152 18.09 7.36 1.67
C PRO A 152 18.38 7.28 0.17
N GLY A 153 19.55 6.75 -0.20
CA GLY A 153 19.91 6.50 -1.61
C GLY A 153 19.03 5.45 -2.26
N PHE A 154 18.76 4.34 -1.56
CA PHE A 154 17.85 3.31 -2.05
C PHE A 154 16.40 3.78 -2.14
N ASP A 155 15.93 4.60 -1.18
CA ASP A 155 14.59 5.19 -1.22
C ASP A 155 14.44 6.12 -2.43
N LYS A 156 15.46 6.95 -2.71
CA LYS A 156 15.48 7.82 -3.89
C LYS A 156 15.51 7.00 -5.19
N ALA A 157 16.34 5.96 -5.26
CA ALA A 157 16.39 5.06 -6.42
C ALA A 157 15.04 4.36 -6.65
N ALA A 158 14.40 3.87 -5.59
CA ALA A 158 13.07 3.25 -5.67
C ALA A 158 12.01 4.24 -6.18
N LEU A 159 12.05 5.49 -5.73
CA LEU A 159 11.16 6.54 -6.23
C LEU A 159 11.38 6.84 -7.70
N VAL A 160 12.65 6.95 -8.14
CA VAL A 160 12.98 7.17 -9.56
C VAL A 160 12.47 6.01 -10.42
N VAL A 161 12.70 4.76 -9.99
CA VAL A 161 12.20 3.58 -10.71
C VAL A 161 10.65 3.60 -10.77
N LEU A 162 9.98 3.91 -9.66
CA LEU A 162 8.51 4.03 -9.65
C LEU A 162 8.04 5.08 -10.67
N VAL A 163 8.65 6.27 -10.68
CA VAL A 163 8.30 7.33 -11.62
C VAL A 163 8.49 6.88 -13.06
N LEU A 164 9.60 6.22 -13.37
CA LEU A 164 9.86 5.70 -14.73
C LEU A 164 8.84 4.64 -15.15
N VAL A 165 8.46 3.72 -14.25
CA VAL A 165 7.44 2.69 -14.53
C VAL A 165 6.07 3.32 -14.72
N VAL A 166 5.71 4.34 -13.92
CA VAL A 166 4.44 5.07 -14.10
C VAL A 166 4.44 5.82 -15.43
N ILE A 167 5.53 6.49 -15.81
CA ILE A 167 5.65 7.16 -17.11
C ILE A 167 5.50 6.14 -18.25
N PHE A 168 6.15 4.99 -18.14
CA PHE A 168 6.03 3.92 -19.14
C PHE A 168 4.57 3.44 -19.26
N ALA A 169 3.89 3.13 -18.14
CA ALA A 169 2.50 2.70 -18.15
C ALA A 169 1.54 3.77 -18.74
N VAL A 170 1.83 5.07 -18.51
CA VAL A 170 1.05 6.15 -19.10
C VAL A 170 1.28 6.27 -20.60
N ILE A 171 2.50 6.07 -21.06
CA ILE A 171 2.82 6.15 -22.51
C ILE A 171 2.26 4.94 -23.26
N SER A 172 2.42 3.72 -22.71
CA SER A 172 1.91 2.49 -23.36
C SER A 172 0.39 2.47 -23.47
N GLU A 173 -0.32 3.04 -22.48
CA GLU A 173 -1.79 3.04 -22.42
C GLU A 173 -2.39 4.45 -22.66
N TRP A 174 -1.71 5.30 -23.45
CA TRP A 174 -2.09 6.70 -23.62
C TRP A 174 -3.53 6.88 -24.12
N ASP A 175 -3.95 6.10 -25.11
CA ASP A 175 -5.30 6.21 -25.68
C ASP A 175 -6.37 5.77 -24.67
N LEU A 176 -6.15 4.67 -23.94
CA LEU A 176 -7.04 4.22 -22.89
C LEU A 176 -7.16 5.27 -21.78
N ILE A 177 -6.05 5.84 -21.36
CA ILE A 177 -6.00 6.86 -20.31
C ILE A 177 -6.72 8.12 -20.79
N ARG A 178 -6.40 8.64 -21.97
CA ARG A 178 -7.01 9.86 -22.52
C ARG A 178 -8.53 9.75 -22.59
N ASP A 179 -9.04 8.63 -23.09
CA ASP A 179 -10.47 8.42 -23.28
C ASP A 179 -11.23 8.16 -21.98
N ASN A 180 -10.56 7.65 -20.95
CA ASN A 180 -11.14 7.32 -19.65
C ASN A 180 -10.56 8.14 -18.48
N PHE A 181 -9.74 9.17 -18.75
CA PHE A 181 -8.97 9.89 -17.73
C PHE A 181 -9.83 10.36 -16.56
N THR A 182 -10.95 10.98 -16.85
CA THR A 182 -11.84 11.53 -15.81
C THR A 182 -12.35 10.42 -14.87
N LYS A 183 -12.77 9.29 -15.42
CA LYS A 183 -13.27 8.15 -14.63
C LYS A 183 -12.16 7.54 -13.77
N ILE A 184 -11.00 7.26 -14.38
CA ILE A 184 -9.86 6.64 -13.68
C ILE A 184 -9.33 7.57 -12.60
N ALA A 185 -9.15 8.86 -12.90
CA ALA A 185 -8.65 9.85 -11.96
C ALA A 185 -9.61 10.06 -10.78
N LEU A 186 -10.92 10.18 -11.05
CA LEU A 186 -11.93 10.31 -9.99
C LEU A 186 -12.02 9.04 -9.15
N ALA A 187 -11.96 7.85 -9.75
CA ALA A 187 -11.95 6.58 -9.03
C ALA A 187 -10.72 6.47 -8.12
N ALA A 188 -9.53 6.74 -8.66
CA ALA A 188 -8.27 6.71 -7.92
C ALA A 188 -8.24 7.73 -6.77
N PHE A 189 -8.69 8.97 -7.03
CA PHE A 189 -8.82 10.01 -6.01
C PHE A 189 -9.81 9.61 -4.92
N THR A 190 -11.00 9.14 -5.32
CA THR A 190 -12.06 8.71 -4.39
C THR A 190 -11.58 7.56 -3.52
N LEU A 191 -10.95 6.53 -4.13
CA LEU A 191 -10.38 5.42 -3.38
C LEU A 191 -9.37 5.91 -2.34
N ASN A 192 -8.46 6.80 -2.73
CA ASN A 192 -7.42 7.32 -1.85
C ASN A 192 -8.03 8.07 -0.64
N VAL A 193 -8.94 9.01 -0.89
CA VAL A 193 -9.57 9.82 0.16
C VAL A 193 -10.44 8.96 1.08
N LEU A 194 -11.24 8.04 0.51
CA LEU A 194 -12.08 7.14 1.30
C LEU A 194 -11.25 6.15 2.11
N ALA A 195 -10.19 5.56 1.53
CA ALA A 195 -9.29 4.66 2.25
C ALA A 195 -8.68 5.34 3.48
N MET A 196 -8.17 6.56 3.32
CA MET A 196 -7.62 7.35 4.43
C MET A 196 -8.70 7.74 5.45
N GLY A 197 -9.85 8.24 4.97
CA GLY A 197 -10.93 8.72 5.83
C GLY A 197 -11.59 7.61 6.64
N ILE A 198 -11.94 6.50 5.99
CA ILE A 198 -12.56 5.33 6.63
C ILE A 198 -11.59 4.73 7.66
N SER A 199 -10.32 4.58 7.31
CA SER A 199 -9.32 4.00 8.22
C SER A 199 -9.05 4.87 9.43
N PHE A 200 -8.97 6.19 9.22
CA PHE A 200 -8.86 7.15 10.32
C PHE A 200 -10.08 7.06 11.23
N GLY A 201 -11.29 7.08 10.64
CA GLY A 201 -12.55 6.98 11.37
C GLY A 201 -12.68 5.65 12.13
N ALA A 202 -12.34 4.52 11.50
CA ALA A 202 -12.36 3.21 12.14
C ALA A 202 -11.42 3.13 13.35
N ALA A 203 -10.19 3.65 13.20
CA ALA A 203 -9.24 3.73 14.31
C ALA A 203 -9.77 4.59 15.47
N ARG A 204 -10.41 5.72 15.17
CA ARG A 204 -11.02 6.59 16.19
C ARG A 204 -12.26 5.96 16.83
N ALA A 205 -13.07 5.23 16.06
CA ALA A 205 -14.25 4.54 16.58
C ALA A 205 -13.90 3.48 17.64
N VAL A 206 -12.74 2.82 17.49
CA VAL A 206 -12.23 1.88 18.50
C VAL A 206 -11.33 2.56 19.56
N ARG A 207 -11.41 3.89 19.65
CA ARG A 207 -10.72 4.70 20.63
C ARG A 207 -9.18 4.65 20.57
N LEU A 208 -8.61 4.45 19.38
CA LEU A 208 -7.19 4.68 19.16
C LEU A 208 -6.91 6.19 19.12
N GLY A 209 -5.78 6.59 19.70
CA GLY A 209 -5.35 8.00 19.68
C GLY A 209 -5.09 8.54 18.27
N ASP A 210 -5.06 9.87 18.11
CA ASP A 210 -4.86 10.53 16.82
C ASP A 210 -3.58 10.09 16.11
N LYS A 211 -2.51 9.80 16.84
CA LYS A 211 -1.24 9.36 16.27
C LYS A 211 -1.31 7.99 15.65
N ALA A 212 -1.98 7.04 16.30
CA ALA A 212 -2.23 5.71 15.75
C ALA A 212 -3.21 5.77 14.57
N ALA A 213 -4.30 6.53 14.68
CA ALA A 213 -5.24 6.75 13.59
C ALA A 213 -4.57 7.38 12.36
N THR A 214 -3.64 8.33 12.57
CA THR A 214 -2.83 8.93 11.51
C THR A 214 -1.96 7.89 10.80
N ALA A 215 -1.29 7.01 11.56
CA ALA A 215 -0.46 5.95 11.01
C ALA A 215 -1.29 4.98 10.15
N ILE A 216 -2.44 4.55 10.66
CA ILE A 216 -3.34 3.63 9.96
C ILE A 216 -3.88 4.28 8.67
N ALA A 217 -4.32 5.54 8.73
CA ALA A 217 -4.82 6.25 7.57
C ALA A 217 -3.76 6.42 6.46
N LEU A 218 -2.54 6.80 6.84
CA LEU A 218 -1.44 6.95 5.86
C LEU A 218 -1.02 5.61 5.26
N GLU A 219 -1.05 4.53 6.02
CA GLU A 219 -0.72 3.19 5.53
C GLU A 219 -1.73 2.70 4.48
N LEU A 220 -3.02 3.02 4.66
CA LEU A 220 -4.06 2.70 3.68
C LEU A 220 -4.13 3.68 2.51
N GLY A 221 -3.75 4.92 2.73
CA GLY A 221 -3.68 5.91 1.65
C GLY A 221 -2.48 5.73 0.74
N ILE A 222 -1.41 5.10 1.21
CA ILE A 222 -0.13 5.00 0.49
C ILE A 222 0.25 3.53 0.32
N HIS A 223 -0.32 2.92 -0.71
CA HIS A 223 0.01 1.55 -1.11
C HIS A 223 1.39 1.44 -1.77
N ASN A 224 1.92 0.23 -1.80
CA ASN A 224 3.12 -0.08 -2.57
C ASN A 224 2.77 -0.25 -4.05
N ALA A 225 2.67 0.87 -4.76
CA ALA A 225 2.34 0.88 -6.18
C ALA A 225 3.33 0.05 -7.02
N THR A 226 4.60 -0.07 -6.62
CA THR A 226 5.57 -0.91 -7.34
C THR A 226 5.13 -2.38 -7.39
N VAL A 227 4.56 -2.91 -6.30
CA VAL A 227 4.02 -4.28 -6.28
C VAL A 227 2.84 -4.39 -7.24
N ALA A 228 1.88 -3.46 -7.18
CA ALA A 228 0.71 -3.47 -8.05
C ALA A 228 1.11 -3.35 -9.54
N LEU A 229 2.01 -2.43 -9.88
CA LEU A 229 2.53 -2.26 -11.24
C LEU A 229 3.27 -3.51 -11.74
N THR A 230 4.14 -4.09 -10.90
CA THR A 230 4.90 -5.28 -11.29
C THR A 230 3.99 -6.49 -11.50
N VAL A 231 3.02 -6.70 -10.61
CA VAL A 231 2.04 -7.80 -10.77
C VAL A 231 1.13 -7.53 -11.96
N GLY A 232 0.64 -6.30 -12.14
CA GLY A 232 -0.18 -5.92 -13.30
C GLY A 232 0.51 -6.22 -14.63
N ASN A 233 1.79 -5.83 -14.76
CA ASN A 233 2.59 -6.14 -15.96
C ASN A 233 2.74 -7.66 -16.23
N LEU A 234 2.72 -8.49 -15.18
CA LEU A 234 2.80 -9.95 -15.33
C LEU A 234 1.51 -10.59 -15.87
N LEU A 235 0.40 -9.85 -15.92
CA LEU A 235 -0.89 -10.34 -16.40
C LEU A 235 -1.04 -10.27 -17.93
N GLY A 236 -0.06 -9.66 -18.61
CA GLY A 236 0.01 -9.66 -20.09
C GLY A 236 -0.76 -8.53 -20.77
N ASP A 237 -1.38 -7.62 -20.02
CA ASP A 237 -2.03 -6.40 -20.52
C ASP A 237 -1.62 -5.23 -19.61
N ASP A 238 -1.00 -4.21 -20.20
CA ASP A 238 -0.49 -3.04 -19.50
C ASP A 238 -1.62 -2.20 -18.86
N ALA A 239 -2.86 -2.35 -19.34
CA ALA A 239 -4.03 -1.69 -18.79
C ALA A 239 -4.27 -2.02 -17.29
N PHE A 240 -3.84 -3.20 -16.79
CA PHE A 240 -3.89 -3.54 -15.37
C PHE A 240 -3.02 -2.61 -14.50
N MET A 241 -1.99 -1.99 -15.08
CA MET A 241 -1.10 -1.07 -14.35
C MET A 241 -1.65 0.34 -14.23
N VAL A 242 -2.55 0.75 -15.13
CA VAL A 242 -3.05 2.13 -15.24
C VAL A 242 -3.63 2.67 -13.92
N PRO A 243 -4.52 1.94 -13.20
CA PRO A 243 -5.07 2.43 -11.94
C PRO A 243 -4.00 2.72 -10.89
N ALA A 244 -2.97 1.85 -10.79
CA ALA A 244 -1.86 2.03 -9.85
C ALA A 244 -0.98 3.24 -10.22
N GLY A 245 -0.76 3.46 -11.51
CA GLY A 245 -0.03 4.63 -12.03
C GLY A 245 -0.75 5.94 -11.68
N VAL A 246 -2.03 6.03 -12.01
CA VAL A 246 -2.85 7.23 -11.74
C VAL A 246 -3.03 7.47 -10.23
N TYR A 247 -3.26 6.41 -9.45
CA TYR A 247 -3.36 6.51 -8.00
C TYR A 247 -2.08 7.05 -7.35
N SER A 248 -0.91 6.72 -7.91
CA SER A 248 0.37 7.18 -7.39
C SER A 248 0.49 8.70 -7.35
N LEU A 249 -0.17 9.42 -8.26
CA LEU A 249 -0.21 10.88 -8.26
C LEU A 249 -0.99 11.42 -7.04
N PHE A 250 -2.11 10.79 -6.72
CA PHE A 250 -2.97 11.22 -5.60
C PHE A 250 -2.43 10.79 -4.25
N MET A 251 -1.89 9.57 -4.12
CA MET A 251 -1.42 9.06 -2.82
C MET A 251 -0.29 9.92 -2.24
N PHE A 252 0.62 10.42 -3.06
CA PHE A 252 1.70 11.27 -2.57
C PHE A 252 1.20 12.67 -2.22
N THR A 253 0.34 13.26 -3.06
CA THR A 253 -0.20 14.60 -2.84
C THR A 253 -1.11 14.64 -1.61
N ASN A 254 -2.11 13.74 -1.58
CA ASN A 254 -3.07 13.68 -0.47
C ASN A 254 -2.40 13.24 0.83
N GLY A 255 -1.46 12.27 0.75
CA GLY A 255 -0.65 11.85 1.90
C GLY A 255 0.16 13.00 2.49
N ALA A 256 0.81 13.82 1.65
CA ALA A 256 1.55 14.99 2.10
C ALA A 256 0.64 16.06 2.74
N LEU A 257 -0.51 16.35 2.13
CA LEU A 257 -1.50 17.29 2.67
C LEU A 257 -2.04 16.81 4.03
N PHE A 258 -2.41 15.54 4.10
CA PHE A 258 -2.89 14.93 5.35
C PHE A 258 -1.81 14.90 6.43
N ALA A 259 -0.58 14.53 6.07
CA ALA A 259 0.54 14.53 7.02
C ALA A 259 0.81 15.94 7.55
N ARG A 260 0.80 16.96 6.69
CA ARG A 260 0.94 18.37 7.09
C ARG A 260 -0.19 18.82 8.03
N TYR A 261 -1.43 18.43 7.75
CA TYR A 261 -2.58 18.74 8.61
C TYR A 261 -2.42 18.06 9.99
N MET A 262 -2.14 16.75 9.99
CA MET A 262 -2.02 15.98 11.24
C MET A 262 -0.77 16.36 12.06
N SER A 263 0.32 16.82 11.44
CA SER A 263 1.51 17.28 12.18
C SER A 263 1.23 18.45 13.13
N LYS A 264 0.18 19.24 12.86
CA LYS A 264 -0.28 20.31 13.72
C LYS A 264 -1.20 19.83 14.84
N ARG A 265 -1.91 18.72 14.64
CA ARG A 265 -2.83 18.11 15.62
C ARG A 265 -2.13 17.12 16.54
N ASN A 266 -1.19 16.36 16.04
CA ASN A 266 -0.41 15.37 16.79
C ASN A 266 0.62 16.07 17.70
N THR A 267 0.16 16.93 18.60
CA THR A 267 0.98 17.62 19.63
C THR A 267 1.00 16.78 20.90
N GLY A 268 2.13 16.76 21.60
CA GLY A 268 2.30 16.03 22.85
C GLY A 268 3.07 14.71 22.72
N PRO A 269 3.44 14.07 23.84
CA PRO A 269 4.22 12.83 23.84
C PRO A 269 3.47 11.71 23.13
N VAL A 270 4.22 10.78 22.53
CA VAL A 270 3.64 9.56 21.92
C VAL A 270 3.15 8.68 23.05
N THR A 271 1.84 8.58 23.24
CA THR A 271 1.27 7.60 24.17
C THR A 271 1.31 6.23 23.49
N PRO A 272 1.98 5.23 24.04
CA PRO A 272 1.95 3.88 23.47
C PRO A 272 0.52 3.37 23.44
N VAL A 273 0.08 2.82 22.30
CA VAL A 273 -1.25 2.21 22.16
C VAL A 273 -1.37 1.04 23.14
N GLY A 274 -2.35 1.09 24.02
CA GLY A 274 -2.60 0.07 25.03
C GLY A 274 -2.37 0.51 26.48
N THR A 275 -1.97 1.76 26.72
CA THR A 275 -1.80 2.32 28.09
C THR A 275 -2.90 3.32 28.49
N GLU A 276 -3.97 3.45 27.69
CA GLU A 276 -5.12 4.26 28.12
C GLU A 276 -5.84 3.56 29.28
N PRO A 277 -6.19 4.28 30.36
CA PRO A 277 -7.00 3.71 31.43
C PRO A 277 -8.38 3.30 30.89
N VAL A 278 -8.83 2.13 31.30
CA VAL A 278 -10.12 1.51 30.98
C VAL A 278 -11.28 2.41 31.41
#